data_42f4b4eaffdb00207d452a3347552fc7
#
_entry.id   42f4b4eaffdb00207d452a3347552fc7
#
_cell.length_a   1.000
_cell.length_b   1.000
_cell.length_c   1.000
_cell.angle_alpha   90.00
_cell.angle_beta   90.00
_cell.angle_gamma   90.00
#
_symmetry.space_group_name_H-M   'P 1'
#
loop_
_entity.id
_entity.type
_entity.pdbx_description
1 polymer ?
#
loop_
_entity_poly.entity_id
_entity_poly.type
_entity_poly.pdbx_seq_one_letter_code
_entity_poly.pdbx_strand_id
1 'polypeptide(L)'
;PSVFTQLAGGTIWAAMFFILLFMAALTSAISILEVQTAYLIDQKNWSRKKATLLFGSIVTVIGMFCSLSLGGGINITGFLGESFFLGETFFDVMDNLSSKYMLPIGGMMTAIFVLVKWKIPGYLEELSTGVDGYAIHAGLIKGTLIFAASVVAFIIINELAPFF
;
A
#
# COMPACT_ATOMS: atom_id res chain seq x y z
N PRO A 1 8.73 21.91 -5.56
CA PRO A 1 9.70 22.89 -5.00
C PRO A 1 9.63 24.25 -5.68
N SER A 2 9.55 24.31 -7.02
CA SER A 2 9.54 25.57 -7.80
C SER A 2 8.41 26.54 -7.46
N VAL A 3 7.27 26.07 -6.98
CA VAL A 3 6.14 26.91 -6.55
C VAL A 3 6.52 27.76 -5.33
N PHE A 4 7.28 27.21 -4.40
CA PHE A 4 7.66 27.92 -3.17
C PHE A 4 8.66 29.05 -3.44
N THR A 5 9.47 28.98 -4.50
CA THR A 5 10.41 30.05 -4.85
C THR A 5 9.73 31.33 -5.32
N GLN A 6 8.46 31.24 -5.73
CA GLN A 6 7.66 32.39 -6.22
C GLN A 6 6.81 33.05 -5.10
N LEU A 7 6.79 32.47 -3.90
CA LEU A 7 6.00 32.97 -2.77
C LEU A 7 6.85 33.82 -1.82
N ALA A 8 6.27 34.91 -1.32
CA ALA A 8 6.88 35.67 -0.25
C ALA A 8 7.02 34.78 1.01
N GLY A 9 8.24 34.59 1.53
CA GLY A 9 8.52 33.65 2.61
C GLY A 9 8.47 32.18 2.19
N GLY A 10 8.65 31.87 0.90
CA GLY A 10 8.53 30.53 0.34
C GLY A 10 9.39 29.47 1.01
N THR A 11 10.54 29.82 1.55
CA THR A 11 11.40 28.89 2.31
C THR A 11 10.70 28.37 3.59
N ILE A 12 9.97 29.24 4.29
CA ILE A 12 9.24 28.83 5.51
C ILE A 12 8.08 27.89 5.13
N TRP A 13 7.31 28.25 4.10
CA TRP A 13 6.22 27.43 3.60
C TRP A 13 6.71 26.07 3.07
N ALA A 14 7.83 26.05 2.36
CA ALA A 14 8.45 24.82 1.92
C ALA A 14 8.87 23.94 3.10
N ALA A 15 9.53 24.49 4.10
CA ALA A 15 9.94 23.74 5.29
C ALA A 15 8.72 23.15 6.02
N MET A 16 7.68 23.92 6.25
CA MET A 16 6.45 23.42 6.87
C MET A 16 5.79 22.32 6.05
N PHE A 17 5.69 22.49 4.75
CA PHE A 17 5.12 21.49 3.85
C PHE A 17 5.90 20.16 3.90
N PHE A 18 7.22 20.21 3.80
CA PHE A 18 8.03 19.00 3.83
C PHE A 18 8.06 18.33 5.19
N ILE A 19 7.99 19.07 6.29
CA ILE A 19 7.84 18.51 7.64
C ILE A 19 6.48 17.78 7.76
N LEU A 20 5.39 18.39 7.31
CA LEU A 20 4.06 17.75 7.31
C LEU A 20 4.05 16.49 6.44
N LEU A 21 4.65 16.55 5.25
CA LEU A 21 4.77 15.41 4.35
C LEU A 21 5.58 14.27 4.99
N PHE A 22 6.69 14.60 5.64
CA PHE A 22 7.50 13.64 6.37
C PHE A 22 6.72 12.97 7.52
N MET A 23 6.00 13.75 8.31
CA MET A 23 5.18 13.23 9.41
C MET A 23 4.06 12.31 8.89
N ALA A 24 3.39 12.70 7.80
CA ALA A 24 2.36 11.87 7.16
C ALA A 24 2.94 10.55 6.63
N ALA A 25 4.09 10.59 5.97
CA ALA A 25 4.77 9.39 5.48
C ALA A 25 5.21 8.47 6.63
N LEU A 26 5.74 9.06 7.71
CA LEU A 26 6.19 8.33 8.89
C LEU A 26 5.04 7.58 9.58
N THR A 27 3.90 8.24 9.79
CA THR A 27 2.72 7.61 10.40
C THR A 27 2.19 6.47 9.56
N SER A 28 2.15 6.62 8.23
CA SER A 28 1.76 5.55 7.30
C SER A 28 2.73 4.37 7.34
N ALA A 29 4.04 4.65 7.35
CA ALA A 29 5.06 3.60 7.43
C ALA A 29 4.96 2.79 8.72
N ILE A 30 4.72 3.45 9.87
CA ILE A 30 4.53 2.80 11.17
C ILE A 30 3.29 1.89 11.13
N SER A 31 2.17 2.36 10.58
CA SER A 31 0.93 1.59 10.49
C SER A 31 1.08 0.34 9.62
N ILE A 32 1.76 0.46 8.47
CA ILE A 32 2.03 -0.69 7.61
C ILE A 32 2.97 -1.69 8.31
N LEU A 33 4.01 -1.22 8.98
CA LEU A 33 4.96 -2.07 9.71
C LEU A 33 4.28 -2.83 10.86
N GLU A 34 3.30 -2.22 11.52
CA GLU A 34 2.56 -2.84 12.62
C GLU A 34 1.77 -4.07 12.16
N VAL A 35 1.18 -4.04 10.96
CA VAL A 35 0.42 -5.19 10.43
C VAL A 35 1.30 -6.43 10.31
N GLN A 36 2.48 -6.32 9.71
CA GLN A 36 3.41 -7.46 9.57
C GLN A 36 3.98 -7.89 10.93
N THR A 37 4.25 -6.92 11.80
CA THR A 37 4.76 -7.20 13.15
C THR A 37 3.72 -7.96 13.97
N ALA A 38 2.46 -7.55 13.95
CA ALA A 38 1.35 -8.23 14.61
C ALA A 38 1.21 -9.68 14.11
N TYR A 39 1.27 -9.89 12.79
CA TYR A 39 1.21 -11.24 12.23
C TYR A 39 2.29 -12.18 12.79
N LEU A 40 3.54 -11.73 12.91
CA LEU A 40 4.60 -12.56 13.48
C LEU A 40 4.43 -12.81 14.98
N ILE A 41 3.91 -11.85 15.71
CA ILE A 41 3.61 -12.01 17.14
C ILE A 41 2.52 -13.07 17.32
N ASP A 42 1.40 -12.92 16.60
CA ASP A 42 0.21 -13.75 16.78
C ASP A 42 0.39 -15.18 16.22
N GLN A 43 1.03 -15.32 15.07
CA GLN A 43 1.16 -16.62 14.39
C GLN A 43 2.46 -17.37 14.75
N LYS A 44 3.53 -16.66 15.05
CA LYS A 44 4.84 -17.25 15.29
C LYS A 44 5.33 -17.10 16.73
N ASN A 45 4.56 -16.44 17.61
CA ASN A 45 4.93 -16.16 19.00
C ASN A 45 6.28 -15.43 19.12
N TRP A 46 6.61 -14.56 18.15
CA TRP A 46 7.84 -13.78 18.20
C TRP A 46 7.69 -12.61 19.16
N SER A 47 8.82 -12.20 19.78
CA SER A 47 8.82 -10.95 20.53
C SER A 47 8.70 -9.76 19.61
N ARG A 48 7.96 -8.71 20.01
CA ARG A 48 7.75 -7.48 19.26
C ARG A 48 9.05 -6.88 18.73
N LYS A 49 10.08 -6.85 19.58
CA LYS A 49 11.41 -6.33 19.17
C LYS A 49 12.02 -7.08 17.99
N LYS A 50 11.98 -8.42 18.02
CA LYS A 50 12.51 -9.24 16.91
C LYS A 50 11.72 -9.03 15.62
N ALA A 51 10.39 -9.02 15.68
CA ALA A 51 9.54 -8.83 14.52
C ALA A 51 9.75 -7.43 13.90
N THR A 52 9.74 -6.38 14.70
CA THR A 52 9.97 -5.00 14.23
C THR A 52 11.37 -4.80 13.65
N LEU A 53 12.43 -5.37 14.28
CA LEU A 53 13.78 -5.29 13.75
C LEU A 53 13.93 -6.02 12.43
N LEU A 54 13.32 -7.20 12.27
CA LEU A 54 13.38 -7.95 11.02
C LEU A 54 12.74 -7.14 9.88
N PHE A 55 11.46 -6.78 10.02
CA PHE A 55 10.78 -6.05 8.96
C PHE A 55 11.34 -4.66 8.74
N GLY A 56 11.70 -3.95 9.81
CA GLY A 56 12.32 -2.64 9.73
C GLY A 56 13.64 -2.68 8.98
N SER A 57 14.50 -3.68 9.22
CA SER A 57 15.77 -3.83 8.48
C SER A 57 15.52 -4.17 7.00
N ILE A 58 14.60 -5.06 6.68
CA ILE A 58 14.25 -5.40 5.29
C ILE A 58 13.77 -4.15 4.54
N VAL A 59 12.80 -3.43 5.11
CA VAL A 59 12.25 -2.21 4.50
C VAL A 59 13.33 -1.14 4.34
N THR A 60 14.21 -0.97 5.33
CA THR A 60 15.32 -0.02 5.25
C THR A 60 16.29 -0.36 4.12
N VAL A 61 16.67 -1.63 3.97
CA VAL A 61 17.54 -2.08 2.88
C VAL A 61 16.91 -1.84 1.51
N ILE A 62 15.65 -2.22 1.33
CA ILE A 62 14.92 -1.97 0.08
C ILE A 62 14.81 -0.45 -0.18
N GLY A 63 14.50 0.34 0.84
CA GLY A 63 14.42 1.80 0.75
C GLY A 63 15.76 2.45 0.35
N MET A 64 16.89 1.92 0.82
CA MET A 64 18.22 2.37 0.39
C MET A 64 18.42 2.12 -1.12
N PHE A 65 18.06 0.94 -1.62
CA PHE A 65 18.16 0.66 -3.06
C PHE A 65 17.24 1.56 -3.88
N CYS A 66 16.01 1.80 -3.42
CA CYS A 66 15.10 2.76 -4.05
C CYS A 66 15.70 4.17 -4.11
N SER A 67 16.26 4.65 -3.00
CA SER A 67 16.88 5.98 -2.92
C SER A 67 18.09 6.11 -3.84
N LEU A 68 18.96 5.09 -3.89
CA LEU A 68 20.13 5.06 -4.77
C LEU A 68 19.75 5.04 -6.25
N SER A 69 18.66 4.36 -6.60
CA SER A 69 18.19 4.30 -7.98
C SER A 69 17.65 5.63 -8.49
N LEU A 70 17.01 6.44 -7.62
CA LEU A 70 16.54 7.79 -7.97
C LEU A 70 17.68 8.79 -8.16
N GLY A 71 18.83 8.59 -7.49
CA GLY A 71 20.01 9.43 -7.63
C GLY A 71 20.87 9.14 -8.87
N GLY A 72 20.43 8.26 -9.78
CA GLY A 72 21.16 7.90 -11.00
C GLY A 72 22.33 6.94 -10.78
N GLY A 73 22.48 6.38 -9.57
CA GLY A 73 23.60 5.49 -9.24
C GLY A 73 23.40 4.03 -9.63
N ILE A 74 22.17 3.54 -9.72
CA ILE A 74 21.88 2.13 -10.02
C ILE A 74 20.77 2.04 -11.06
N ASN A 75 21.13 1.88 -12.31
CA ASN A 75 20.22 1.50 -13.38
C ASN A 75 20.08 -0.02 -13.43
N ILE A 76 18.90 -0.53 -13.08
CA ILE A 76 18.58 -1.96 -13.12
C ILE A 76 18.33 -2.44 -14.55
N THR A 77 18.02 -1.52 -15.47
CA THR A 77 17.85 -1.83 -16.89
C THR A 77 19.00 -2.64 -17.47
N GLY A 78 20.23 -2.39 -17.06
CA GLY A 78 21.39 -3.18 -17.47
C GLY A 78 21.43 -4.62 -16.89
N PHE A 79 20.75 -4.88 -15.78
CA PHE A 79 20.74 -6.18 -15.11
C PHE A 79 19.53 -7.04 -15.49
N LEU A 80 18.36 -6.42 -15.71
CA LEU A 80 17.11 -7.13 -16.02
C LEU A 80 16.74 -7.11 -17.52
N GLY A 81 17.52 -6.41 -18.36
CA GLY A 81 17.23 -6.21 -19.77
C GLY A 81 16.19 -5.14 -20.05
N GLU A 82 16.19 -4.60 -21.26
CA GLU A 82 15.29 -3.52 -21.72
C GLU A 82 13.78 -3.91 -21.72
N SER A 83 13.48 -5.16 -21.45
CA SER A 83 12.11 -5.72 -21.52
C SER A 83 11.39 -5.78 -20.18
N PHE A 84 11.93 -5.20 -19.13
CA PHE A 84 11.25 -5.26 -17.84
C PHE A 84 10.17 -4.17 -17.76
N PHE A 85 8.95 -4.54 -18.07
CA PHE A 85 7.75 -3.69 -18.19
C PHE A 85 7.35 -2.94 -16.91
N LEU A 86 8.05 -3.17 -15.79
CA LEU A 86 7.72 -2.57 -14.49
C LEU A 86 8.40 -1.21 -14.27
N GLY A 87 9.35 -0.77 -15.10
CA GLY A 87 10.00 0.54 -14.99
C GLY A 87 11.49 0.54 -15.28
N GLU A 88 12.08 1.73 -15.40
CA GLU A 88 13.49 1.93 -15.75
C GLU A 88 14.41 1.94 -14.53
N THR A 89 13.89 2.34 -13.37
CA THR A 89 14.65 2.38 -12.10
C THR A 89 14.12 1.35 -11.13
N PHE A 90 14.91 0.97 -10.12
CA PHE A 90 14.45 0.08 -9.06
C PHE A 90 13.26 0.65 -8.29
N PHE A 91 13.23 1.96 -8.12
CA PHE A 91 12.09 2.64 -7.53
C PHE A 91 10.82 2.45 -8.36
N ASP A 92 10.89 2.66 -9.68
CA ASP A 92 9.75 2.48 -10.58
C ASP A 92 9.22 1.04 -10.55
N VAL A 93 10.13 0.06 -10.51
CA VAL A 93 9.75 -1.37 -10.39
C VAL A 93 8.99 -1.62 -9.09
N MET A 94 9.48 -1.14 -7.96
CA MET A 94 8.83 -1.31 -6.67
C MET A 94 7.49 -0.58 -6.59
N ASP A 95 7.43 0.65 -7.12
CA ASP A 95 6.22 1.46 -7.15
C ASP A 95 5.15 0.82 -8.06
N ASN A 96 5.50 0.48 -9.29
CA ASN A 96 4.57 -0.17 -10.21
C ASN A 96 4.09 -1.53 -9.69
N LEU A 97 4.99 -2.35 -9.15
CA LEU A 97 4.63 -3.65 -8.58
C LEU A 97 3.65 -3.49 -7.41
N SER A 98 3.90 -2.55 -6.50
CA SER A 98 3.04 -2.34 -5.33
C SER A 98 1.72 -1.67 -5.69
N SER A 99 1.73 -0.59 -6.47
CA SER A 99 0.56 0.24 -6.74
C SER A 99 -0.34 -0.35 -7.83
N LYS A 100 0.25 -0.87 -8.93
CA LYS A 100 -0.54 -1.38 -10.07
C LYS A 100 -0.98 -2.83 -9.90
N TYR A 101 -0.21 -3.67 -9.20
CA TYR A 101 -0.51 -5.10 -9.10
C TYR A 101 -0.87 -5.53 -7.68
N MET A 102 0.00 -5.32 -6.70
CA MET A 102 -0.21 -5.88 -5.36
C MET A 102 -1.41 -5.24 -4.65
N LEU A 103 -1.58 -3.94 -4.76
CA LEU A 103 -2.67 -3.22 -4.09
C LEU A 103 -4.05 -3.61 -4.66
N PRO A 104 -4.29 -3.59 -5.98
CA PRO A 104 -5.55 -4.04 -6.56
C PRO A 104 -5.84 -5.53 -6.29
N ILE A 105 -4.85 -6.40 -6.45
CA ILE A 105 -5.00 -7.84 -6.18
C ILE A 105 -5.36 -8.07 -4.69
N GLY A 106 -4.66 -7.40 -3.77
CA GLY A 106 -4.95 -7.49 -2.35
C GLY A 106 -6.37 -7.02 -2.01
N GLY A 107 -6.80 -5.89 -2.57
CA GLY A 107 -8.17 -5.39 -2.41
C GLY A 107 -9.23 -6.36 -2.94
N MET A 108 -8.99 -6.94 -4.12
CA MET A 108 -9.88 -7.95 -4.69
C MET A 108 -9.94 -9.22 -3.83
N MET A 109 -8.81 -9.73 -3.37
CA MET A 109 -8.75 -10.90 -2.49
C MET A 109 -9.47 -10.64 -1.17
N THR A 110 -9.35 -9.46 -0.59
CA THR A 110 -10.07 -9.08 0.62
C THR A 110 -11.57 -9.06 0.39
N ALA A 111 -12.05 -8.49 -0.71
CA ALA A 111 -13.46 -8.49 -1.06
C ALA A 111 -14.01 -9.92 -1.26
N ILE A 112 -13.28 -10.78 -1.96
CA ILE A 112 -13.63 -12.19 -2.14
C ILE A 112 -13.66 -12.92 -0.80
N PHE A 113 -12.67 -12.70 0.05
CA PHE A 113 -12.61 -13.31 1.38
C PHE A 113 -13.84 -12.97 2.22
N VAL A 114 -14.25 -11.70 2.25
CA VAL A 114 -15.44 -11.27 2.98
C VAL A 114 -16.71 -11.91 2.39
N LEU A 115 -16.83 -11.96 1.06
CA LEU A 115 -18.02 -12.51 0.39
C LEU A 115 -18.15 -14.03 0.57
N VAL A 116 -17.03 -14.76 0.52
CA VAL A 116 -17.03 -16.23 0.42
C VAL A 116 -16.80 -16.89 1.79
N LYS A 117 -15.77 -16.43 2.50
CA LYS A 117 -15.26 -17.08 3.71
C LYS A 117 -15.92 -16.51 4.99
N TRP A 118 -15.84 -15.20 5.16
CA TRP A 118 -16.38 -14.56 6.36
C TRP A 118 -17.90 -14.47 6.32
N LYS A 119 -18.45 -14.30 5.12
CA LYS A 119 -19.88 -14.10 4.85
C LYS A 119 -20.40 -12.78 5.43
N ILE A 120 -21.43 -12.22 4.78
CA ILE A 120 -21.99 -10.92 5.18
C ILE A 120 -22.51 -10.88 6.63
N PRO A 121 -23.16 -11.93 7.18
CA PRO A 121 -23.61 -11.90 8.58
C PRO A 121 -22.47 -11.71 9.60
N GLY A 122 -21.37 -12.47 9.47
CA GLY A 122 -20.22 -12.33 10.36
C GLY A 122 -19.52 -10.99 10.24
N TYR A 123 -19.43 -10.46 9.02
CA TYR A 123 -18.89 -9.11 8.79
C TYR A 123 -19.78 -8.01 9.42
N LEU A 124 -21.11 -8.16 9.34
CA LEU A 124 -22.06 -7.24 9.98
C LEU A 124 -21.99 -7.29 11.50
N GLU A 125 -21.85 -8.49 12.08
CA GLU A 125 -21.70 -8.67 13.52
C GLU A 125 -20.47 -7.90 14.03
N GLU A 126 -19.34 -8.02 13.35
CA GLU A 126 -18.12 -7.29 13.70
C GLU A 126 -18.27 -5.77 13.55
N LEU A 127 -18.91 -5.30 12.47
CA LEU A 127 -19.17 -3.87 12.25
C LEU A 127 -20.14 -3.28 13.28
N SER A 128 -21.06 -4.08 13.82
CA SER A 128 -22.01 -3.62 14.84
C SER A 128 -21.45 -3.67 16.25
N THR A 129 -20.28 -4.27 16.43
CA THR A 129 -19.63 -4.36 17.73
C THR A 129 -19.21 -2.99 18.23
N GLY A 130 -19.80 -2.54 19.34
CA GLY A 130 -19.50 -1.24 19.96
C GLY A 130 -20.33 -0.05 19.43
N VAL A 131 -21.33 -0.30 18.56
CA VAL A 131 -22.24 0.75 18.06
C VAL A 131 -23.68 0.32 18.26
N ASP A 132 -24.35 0.91 19.24
CA ASP A 132 -25.77 0.64 19.50
C ASP A 132 -26.64 1.36 18.44
N GLY A 133 -27.49 0.59 17.75
CA GLY A 133 -28.58 1.11 16.92
C GLY A 133 -28.29 1.34 15.43
N TYR A 134 -27.15 0.90 14.89
CA TYR A 134 -26.87 0.99 13.45
C TYR A 134 -27.31 -0.29 12.72
N ALA A 135 -28.43 -0.20 12.00
CA ALA A 135 -28.87 -1.28 11.10
C ALA A 135 -28.30 -1.03 9.68
N ILE A 136 -27.10 -1.56 9.43
CA ILE A 136 -26.56 -1.55 8.06
C ILE A 136 -27.21 -2.65 7.25
N HIS A 137 -27.81 -2.31 6.11
CA HIS A 137 -28.46 -3.29 5.24
C HIS A 137 -27.42 -4.23 4.61
N ALA A 138 -27.53 -5.53 4.87
CA ALA A 138 -26.67 -6.58 4.32
C ALA A 138 -26.57 -6.50 2.77
N GLY A 139 -27.65 -6.11 2.12
CA GLY A 139 -27.72 -5.92 0.66
C GLY A 139 -26.82 -4.80 0.16
N LEU A 140 -26.71 -3.69 0.88
CA LEU A 140 -25.82 -2.57 0.53
C LEU A 140 -24.35 -3.00 0.61
N ILE A 141 -23.96 -3.66 1.70
CA ILE A 141 -22.58 -4.13 1.87
C ILE A 141 -22.23 -5.15 0.77
N LYS A 142 -23.11 -6.10 0.52
CA LYS A 142 -22.89 -7.07 -0.56
C LYS A 142 -22.76 -6.38 -1.92
N GLY A 143 -23.63 -5.42 -2.22
CA GLY A 143 -23.61 -4.65 -3.46
C GLY A 143 -22.33 -3.84 -3.61
N THR A 144 -21.89 -3.13 -2.58
CA THR A 144 -20.65 -2.34 -2.60
C THR A 144 -19.40 -3.20 -2.74
N LEU A 145 -19.34 -4.36 -2.08
CA LEU A 145 -18.21 -5.29 -2.20
C LEU A 145 -18.12 -5.90 -3.61
N ILE A 146 -19.25 -6.31 -4.20
CA ILE A 146 -19.29 -6.84 -5.56
C ILE A 146 -18.90 -5.75 -6.55
N PHE A 147 -19.44 -4.55 -6.40
CA PHE A 147 -19.09 -3.40 -7.24
C PHE A 147 -17.60 -3.08 -7.15
N ALA A 148 -17.05 -2.96 -5.94
CA ALA A 148 -15.62 -2.71 -5.73
C ALA A 148 -14.76 -3.81 -6.37
N ALA A 149 -15.09 -5.09 -6.14
CA ALA A 149 -14.38 -6.21 -6.75
C ALA A 149 -14.43 -6.17 -8.28
N SER A 150 -15.58 -5.80 -8.87
CA SER A 150 -15.76 -5.69 -10.33
C SER A 150 -14.92 -4.55 -10.93
N VAL A 151 -14.89 -3.39 -10.26
CA VAL A 151 -14.07 -2.23 -10.68
C VAL A 151 -12.59 -2.59 -10.62
N VAL A 152 -12.15 -3.23 -9.56
CA VAL A 152 -10.76 -3.66 -9.41
C VAL A 152 -10.38 -4.71 -10.46
N ALA A 153 -11.25 -5.68 -10.72
CA ALA A 153 -11.03 -6.66 -11.77
C ALA A 153 -10.91 -6.00 -13.15
N PHE A 154 -11.75 -5.01 -13.44
CA PHE A 154 -11.68 -4.23 -14.68
C PHE A 154 -10.33 -3.46 -14.80
N ILE A 155 -9.87 -2.84 -13.72
CA ILE A 155 -8.56 -2.15 -13.69
C ILE A 155 -7.43 -3.14 -13.99
N ILE A 156 -7.41 -4.30 -13.33
CA ILE A 156 -6.39 -5.33 -13.53
C ILE A 156 -6.40 -5.83 -14.98
N ILE A 157 -7.56 -6.07 -15.56
CA ILE A 157 -7.70 -6.52 -16.96
C ILE A 157 -7.18 -5.46 -17.92
N ASN A 158 -7.51 -4.19 -17.70
CA ASN A 158 -7.00 -3.08 -18.52
C ASN A 158 -5.48 -2.91 -18.42
N GLU A 159 -4.91 -3.12 -17.24
CA GLU A 159 -3.45 -3.02 -17.05
C GLU A 159 -2.72 -4.21 -17.71
N LEU A 160 -3.35 -5.37 -17.79
CA LEU A 160 -2.82 -6.55 -18.45
C LEU A 160 -3.10 -6.59 -19.97
N ALA A 161 -4.08 -5.84 -20.45
CA ALA A 161 -4.48 -5.84 -21.87
C ALA A 161 -3.33 -5.53 -22.87
N PRO A 162 -2.35 -4.65 -22.56
CA PRO A 162 -1.23 -4.40 -23.47
C PRO A 162 -0.27 -5.59 -23.65
N PHE A 163 -0.40 -6.66 -22.84
CA PHE A 163 0.47 -7.84 -22.89
C PHE A 163 -0.11 -9.00 -23.70
N PHE A 164 -1.35 -8.88 -24.14
CA PHE A 164 -2.04 -9.85 -24.98
C PHE A 164 -2.37 -9.25 -26.34
#